data_8fc5258739bc4168d4a4810cacb0e907
#
_entry.id   8fc5258739bc4168d4a4810cacb0e907
#
_cell.length_a   1.000
_cell.length_b   1.000
_cell.length_c   1.000
_cell.angle_alpha   90.00
_cell.angle_beta   90.00
_cell.angle_gamma   90.00
#
_symmetry.space_group_name_H-M   'P 1'
#
loop_
_entity.id
_entity.type
_entity.pdbx_description
1 polymer ?
#
loop_
_entity_poly.entity_id
_entity_poly.type
_entity_poly.pdbx_seq_one_letter_code
_entity_poly.pdbx_strand_id
1 'polypeptide(L)'
;MTKGKARNKTMKWFALGLLAVVVLYFAIQGIRCIYGFNQAKSKLSTYDVKVANLSYGAMTYVDEGEGEVILSVHGLFGGYDQAYENVIARSGKNRVLAPSRFGYLGSDAKGEGSPKDQADAYVELLDQLGINQVFILGTPAGGTPAIRFALDYPERVKGLILYCSAMPVTEKPESFIEYQAPPEPFLSDYAMYLISPLMPPLLGMPASTVTIIQPISERKVGAILDGKLTNPDMERHFEDYPIEELKVPVLILHSEDDPIASFEKVKNARHRFPDLTLVTFPDGGHMMTGHSQEIDQALDDFLKQHR
;
A
#
# COMPACT_ATOMS: atom_id res chain seq x y z
N MET A 1 -60.63 11.56 -17.58
CA MET A 1 -59.66 10.47 -17.93
C MET A 1 -58.38 10.95 -18.60
N THR A 2 -58.12 12.23 -18.83
CA THR A 2 -56.96 12.75 -19.59
C THR A 2 -55.72 13.03 -18.73
N LYS A 3 -55.82 13.40 -17.43
CA LYS A 3 -54.69 13.69 -16.54
C LYS A 3 -53.81 12.48 -16.22
N GLY A 4 -54.35 11.28 -16.12
CA GLY A 4 -53.60 10.04 -15.84
C GLY A 4 -52.70 9.62 -17.00
N LYS A 5 -53.13 9.77 -18.26
CA LYS A 5 -52.33 9.43 -19.44
C LYS A 5 -51.16 10.37 -19.66
N ALA A 6 -51.33 11.68 -19.38
CA ALA A 6 -50.24 12.65 -19.48
C ALA A 6 -49.17 12.39 -18.43
N ARG A 7 -49.55 12.12 -17.16
CA ARG A 7 -48.64 11.80 -16.06
C ARG A 7 -47.80 10.54 -16.33
N ASN A 8 -48.44 9.49 -16.90
CA ASN A 8 -47.74 8.26 -17.30
C ASN A 8 -46.72 8.50 -18.42
N LYS A 9 -47.03 9.39 -19.38
CA LYS A 9 -46.14 9.72 -20.50
C LYS A 9 -44.89 10.50 -19.97
N THR A 10 -45.10 11.48 -19.10
CA THR A 10 -43.99 12.26 -18.49
C THR A 10 -43.09 11.35 -17.63
N MET A 11 -43.69 10.45 -16.85
CA MET A 11 -42.94 9.48 -16.03
C MET A 11 -42.11 8.50 -16.88
N LYS A 12 -42.61 8.08 -18.06
CA LYS A 12 -41.87 7.24 -19.00
C LYS A 12 -40.65 7.99 -19.59
N TRP A 13 -40.84 9.25 -20.01
CA TRP A 13 -39.74 10.05 -20.52
C TRP A 13 -38.68 10.35 -19.45
N PHE A 14 -39.08 10.59 -18.22
CA PHE A 14 -38.16 10.74 -17.07
C PHE A 14 -37.38 9.43 -16.83
N ALA A 15 -38.04 8.29 -16.80
CA ALA A 15 -37.39 6.99 -16.66
C ALA A 15 -36.41 6.68 -17.80
N LEU A 16 -36.77 7.01 -19.04
CA LEU A 16 -35.88 6.86 -20.20
C LEU A 16 -34.66 7.80 -20.10
N GLY A 17 -34.88 9.05 -19.68
CA GLY A 17 -33.79 9.99 -19.45
C GLY A 17 -32.81 9.50 -18.37
N LEU A 18 -33.33 9.01 -17.23
CA LEU A 18 -32.52 8.45 -16.17
C LEU A 18 -31.73 7.22 -16.65
N LEU A 19 -32.39 6.32 -17.40
CA LEU A 19 -31.73 5.15 -17.99
C LEU A 19 -30.59 5.56 -18.93
N ALA A 20 -30.82 6.57 -19.79
CA ALA A 20 -29.81 7.09 -20.69
C ALA A 20 -28.59 7.66 -19.92
N VAL A 21 -28.81 8.38 -18.82
CA VAL A 21 -27.73 8.89 -17.95
C VAL A 21 -26.94 7.74 -17.33
N VAL A 22 -27.62 6.71 -16.83
CA VAL A 22 -26.98 5.53 -16.26
C VAL A 22 -26.14 4.80 -17.31
N VAL A 23 -26.69 4.55 -18.50
CA VAL A 23 -25.95 3.90 -19.59
C VAL A 23 -24.74 4.73 -20.00
N LEU A 24 -24.89 6.05 -20.12
CA LEU A 24 -23.78 6.96 -20.44
C LEU A 24 -22.68 6.92 -19.36
N TYR A 25 -23.06 6.92 -18.09
CA TYR A 25 -22.12 6.76 -16.98
C TYR A 25 -21.28 5.48 -17.10
N PHE A 26 -21.93 4.33 -17.29
CA PHE A 26 -21.23 3.05 -17.45
C PHE A 26 -20.35 3.03 -18.71
N ALA A 27 -20.79 3.61 -19.81
CA ALA A 27 -19.99 3.72 -21.04
C ALA A 27 -18.73 4.57 -20.81
N ILE A 28 -18.87 5.73 -20.15
CA ILE A 28 -17.71 6.59 -19.80
C ILE A 28 -16.73 5.84 -18.90
N GLN A 29 -17.21 5.16 -17.86
CA GLN A 29 -16.33 4.40 -16.98
C GLN A 29 -15.65 3.22 -17.71
N GLY A 30 -16.34 2.58 -18.66
CA GLY A 30 -15.75 1.55 -19.52
C GLY A 30 -14.59 2.08 -20.38
N ILE A 31 -14.79 3.24 -21.01
CA ILE A 31 -13.73 3.89 -21.81
C ILE A 31 -12.54 4.27 -20.91
N ARG A 32 -12.80 4.88 -19.75
CA ARG A 32 -11.76 5.23 -18.78
C ARG A 32 -10.98 4.00 -18.30
N CYS A 33 -11.70 2.89 -18.04
CA CYS A 33 -11.08 1.63 -17.64
C CYS A 33 -10.12 1.10 -18.71
N ILE A 34 -10.56 1.03 -19.98
CA ILE A 34 -9.72 0.55 -21.10
C ILE A 34 -8.49 1.43 -21.26
N TYR A 35 -8.68 2.75 -21.24
CA TYR A 35 -7.57 3.70 -21.38
C TYR A 35 -6.57 3.58 -20.23
N GLY A 36 -7.04 3.62 -18.99
CA GLY A 36 -6.20 3.53 -17.80
C GLY A 36 -5.51 2.18 -17.66
N PHE A 37 -6.17 1.08 -18.04
CA PHE A 37 -5.56 -0.25 -18.08
C PHE A 37 -4.38 -0.30 -19.07
N ASN A 38 -4.55 0.27 -20.26
CA ASN A 38 -3.49 0.34 -21.25
C ASN A 38 -2.33 1.22 -20.79
N GLN A 39 -2.63 2.37 -20.14
CA GLN A 39 -1.60 3.21 -19.53
C GLN A 39 -0.82 2.47 -18.44
N ALA A 40 -1.52 1.78 -17.54
CA ALA A 40 -0.90 1.01 -16.47
C ALA A 40 0.02 -0.09 -17.05
N LYS A 41 -0.46 -0.87 -18.02
CA LYS A 41 0.38 -1.88 -18.69
C LYS A 41 1.60 -1.29 -19.39
N SER A 42 1.42 -0.16 -20.08
CA SER A 42 2.54 0.54 -20.71
C SER A 42 3.56 0.99 -19.66
N LYS A 43 3.10 1.53 -18.52
CA LYS A 43 3.99 1.93 -17.43
C LYS A 43 4.70 0.71 -16.82
N LEU A 44 3.99 -0.37 -16.53
CA LEU A 44 4.58 -1.59 -15.97
C LEU A 44 5.68 -2.16 -16.89
N SER A 45 5.54 -2.05 -18.22
CA SER A 45 6.56 -2.50 -19.17
C SER A 45 7.84 -1.64 -19.20
N THR A 46 7.87 -0.49 -18.52
CA THR A 46 9.09 0.35 -18.44
C THR A 46 10.04 -0.04 -17.33
N TYR A 47 9.61 -0.85 -16.36
CA TYR A 47 10.47 -1.29 -15.26
C TYR A 47 11.36 -2.47 -15.68
N ASP A 48 12.61 -2.48 -15.20
CA ASP A 48 13.52 -3.64 -15.29
C ASP A 48 13.17 -4.64 -14.18
N VAL A 49 12.13 -5.44 -14.43
CA VAL A 49 11.59 -6.39 -13.46
C VAL A 49 12.44 -7.66 -13.45
N LYS A 50 12.98 -7.99 -12.28
CA LYS A 50 13.71 -9.20 -11.98
C LYS A 50 12.85 -10.20 -11.21
N VAL A 51 13.25 -11.47 -11.20
CA VAL A 51 12.55 -12.53 -10.48
C VAL A 51 13.55 -13.28 -9.60
N ALA A 52 13.28 -13.36 -8.32
CA ALA A 52 13.97 -14.26 -7.39
C ALA A 52 13.10 -15.50 -7.14
N ASN A 53 13.72 -16.69 -7.14
CA ASN A 53 13.05 -17.93 -6.76
C ASN A 53 13.38 -18.21 -5.29
N LEU A 54 12.39 -18.00 -4.43
CA LEU A 54 12.49 -18.18 -2.98
C LEU A 54 11.79 -19.49 -2.56
N SER A 55 11.97 -19.89 -1.31
CA SER A 55 11.21 -21.02 -0.74
C SER A 55 9.71 -20.78 -0.77
N TYR A 56 9.28 -19.51 -0.65
CA TYR A 56 7.91 -19.03 -0.74
C TYR A 56 7.37 -18.85 -2.17
N GLY A 57 8.15 -19.22 -3.20
CA GLY A 57 7.81 -19.07 -4.61
C GLY A 57 8.55 -17.95 -5.30
N ALA A 58 8.14 -17.62 -6.52
CA ALA A 58 8.71 -16.52 -7.27
C ALA A 58 8.37 -15.18 -6.63
N MET A 59 9.34 -14.28 -6.51
CA MET A 59 9.17 -12.90 -6.10
C MET A 59 9.69 -11.97 -7.19
N THR A 60 8.80 -11.15 -7.74
CA THR A 60 9.17 -10.10 -8.71
C THR A 60 9.68 -8.87 -7.96
N TYR A 61 10.69 -8.19 -8.50
CA TYR A 61 11.23 -6.99 -7.89
C TYR A 61 11.93 -6.09 -8.91
N VAL A 62 12.04 -4.80 -8.56
CA VAL A 62 12.92 -3.82 -9.20
C VAL A 62 14.10 -3.57 -8.27
N ASP A 63 15.29 -3.44 -8.83
CA ASP A 63 16.54 -3.23 -8.09
C ASP A 63 17.41 -2.26 -8.88
N GLU A 64 17.44 -1.00 -8.46
CA GLU A 64 18.10 0.10 -9.16
C GLU A 64 18.88 1.00 -8.21
N GLY A 65 19.92 1.64 -8.73
CA GLY A 65 20.78 2.55 -7.99
C GLY A 65 21.95 1.84 -7.29
N GLU A 66 22.70 2.60 -6.52
CA GLU A 66 23.90 2.14 -5.82
C GLU A 66 23.97 2.72 -4.40
N GLY A 67 24.79 2.12 -3.54
CA GLY A 67 25.03 2.60 -2.17
C GLY A 67 24.12 1.96 -1.13
N GLU A 68 23.67 2.76 -0.15
CA GLU A 68 22.79 2.26 0.92
C GLU A 68 21.47 1.73 0.37
N VAL A 69 21.08 0.54 0.80
CA VAL A 69 19.89 -0.15 0.27
C VAL A 69 18.63 0.27 1.02
N ILE A 70 17.63 0.70 0.28
CA ILE A 70 16.27 0.91 0.79
C ILE A 70 15.39 -0.23 0.25
N LEU A 71 14.98 -1.14 1.13
CA LEU A 71 13.96 -2.14 0.84
C LEU A 71 12.57 -1.50 1.00
N SER A 72 11.92 -1.21 -0.10
CA SER A 72 10.61 -0.56 -0.11
C SER A 72 9.47 -1.58 -0.21
N VAL A 73 8.61 -1.60 0.80
CA VAL A 73 7.49 -2.52 0.95
C VAL A 73 6.18 -1.78 0.68
N HIS A 74 5.53 -2.10 -0.44
CA HIS A 74 4.34 -1.39 -0.92
C HIS A 74 3.07 -1.64 -0.09
N GLY A 75 2.08 -0.76 -0.26
CA GLY A 75 0.76 -0.86 0.37
C GLY A 75 -0.23 -1.75 -0.40
N LEU A 76 -1.51 -1.62 0.00
CA LEU A 76 -2.63 -2.31 -0.66
C LEU A 76 -2.71 -1.89 -2.14
N PHE A 77 -2.97 -2.85 -3.03
CA PHE A 77 -2.97 -2.67 -4.49
C PHE A 77 -1.65 -2.19 -5.09
N GLY A 78 -0.54 -2.31 -4.36
CA GLY A 78 0.78 -2.02 -4.89
C GLY A 78 1.40 -3.17 -5.68
N GLY A 79 2.71 -3.15 -5.75
CA GLY A 79 3.60 -4.10 -6.39
C GLY A 79 4.98 -3.46 -6.46
N TYR A 80 5.91 -4.06 -7.20
CA TYR A 80 7.24 -3.49 -7.43
C TYR A 80 7.18 -2.04 -7.96
N ASP A 81 6.16 -1.71 -8.75
CA ASP A 81 5.94 -0.36 -9.29
C ASP A 81 5.67 0.67 -8.20
N GLN A 82 4.71 0.42 -7.31
CA GLN A 82 4.43 1.32 -6.18
C GLN A 82 5.60 1.35 -5.20
N ALA A 83 6.19 0.19 -4.88
CA ALA A 83 7.35 0.12 -4.00
C ALA A 83 8.51 0.98 -4.53
N TYR A 84 8.78 0.93 -5.83
CA TYR A 84 9.81 1.74 -6.46
C TYR A 84 9.45 3.24 -6.49
N GLU A 85 8.23 3.58 -6.92
CA GLU A 85 7.76 4.96 -7.01
C GLU A 85 7.75 5.69 -5.65
N ASN A 86 7.50 4.97 -4.55
CA ASN A 86 7.53 5.56 -3.21
C ASN A 86 8.90 6.18 -2.85
N VAL A 87 9.96 5.72 -3.49
CA VAL A 87 11.34 6.14 -3.23
C VAL A 87 12.15 6.42 -4.51
N ILE A 88 11.46 6.65 -5.64
CA ILE A 88 12.12 6.86 -6.95
C ILE A 88 13.09 8.03 -6.93
N ALA A 89 12.80 9.10 -6.19
CA ALA A 89 13.69 10.24 -6.00
C ALA A 89 15.03 9.85 -5.36
N ARG A 90 15.13 8.65 -4.79
CA ARG A 90 16.32 8.11 -4.13
C ARG A 90 17.20 7.27 -5.03
N SER A 91 16.71 6.78 -6.18
CA SER A 91 17.49 5.89 -7.06
C SER A 91 18.81 6.49 -7.57
N GLY A 92 18.95 7.83 -7.54
CA GLY A 92 20.20 8.53 -7.81
C GLY A 92 21.17 8.66 -6.60
N LYS A 93 20.73 8.30 -5.38
CA LYS A 93 21.51 8.44 -4.13
C LYS A 93 21.62 7.14 -3.34
N ASN A 94 20.71 6.22 -3.56
CA ASN A 94 20.56 4.97 -2.83
C ASN A 94 20.27 3.81 -3.79
N ARG A 95 20.56 2.58 -3.39
CA ARG A 95 20.05 1.39 -4.08
C ARG A 95 18.64 1.13 -3.59
N VAL A 96 17.68 1.14 -4.51
CA VAL A 96 16.26 0.89 -4.23
C VAL A 96 15.95 -0.55 -4.59
N LEU A 97 15.59 -1.35 -3.60
CA LEU A 97 15.07 -2.72 -3.76
C LEU A 97 13.57 -2.70 -3.50
N ALA A 98 12.78 -2.94 -4.55
CA ALA A 98 11.34 -2.78 -4.55
C ALA A 98 10.64 -4.10 -4.94
N PRO A 99 10.43 -5.05 -4.01
CA PRO A 99 9.72 -6.29 -4.30
C PRO A 99 8.22 -6.09 -4.38
N SER A 100 7.56 -6.90 -5.23
CA SER A 100 6.13 -7.16 -5.08
C SER A 100 5.91 -8.12 -3.91
N ARG A 101 5.01 -7.75 -3.02
CA ARG A 101 4.58 -8.60 -1.91
C ARG A 101 3.82 -9.83 -2.44
N PHE A 102 3.57 -10.81 -1.59
CA PHE A 102 2.89 -12.04 -1.97
C PHE A 102 1.56 -11.79 -2.67
N GLY A 103 1.36 -12.45 -3.82
CA GLY A 103 0.14 -12.37 -4.61
C GLY A 103 -0.04 -11.08 -5.43
N TYR A 104 0.99 -10.24 -5.52
CA TYR A 104 0.99 -9.02 -6.33
C TYR A 104 1.94 -9.13 -7.51
N LEU A 105 1.52 -8.65 -8.70
CA LEU A 105 2.31 -8.43 -9.92
C LEU A 105 3.35 -9.54 -10.20
N GLY A 106 2.92 -10.79 -10.25
CA GLY A 106 3.76 -11.92 -10.59
C GLY A 106 4.54 -12.55 -9.43
N SER A 107 4.40 -12.02 -8.20
CA SER A 107 4.88 -12.72 -7.02
C SER A 107 3.91 -13.83 -6.60
N ASP A 108 4.46 -15.00 -6.29
CA ASP A 108 3.71 -16.12 -5.73
C ASP A 108 3.26 -15.83 -4.29
N ALA A 109 2.39 -16.70 -3.78
CA ALA A 109 1.97 -16.71 -2.37
C ALA A 109 1.93 -18.17 -1.93
N LYS A 110 3.07 -18.75 -1.58
CA LYS A 110 3.19 -20.08 -0.99
C LYS A 110 3.31 -19.95 0.52
N GLY A 111 2.98 -21.01 1.23
CA GLY A 111 2.88 -20.98 2.69
C GLY A 111 1.56 -20.38 3.15
N GLU A 112 1.55 -19.81 4.34
CA GLU A 112 0.36 -19.15 4.92
C GLU A 112 0.16 -17.76 4.34
N GLY A 113 1.24 -17.12 3.82
CA GLY A 113 1.22 -15.76 3.28
C GLY A 113 1.16 -14.68 4.36
N SER A 114 1.54 -15.03 5.57
CA SER A 114 1.55 -14.15 6.74
C SER A 114 2.60 -13.03 6.63
N PRO A 115 2.51 -11.96 7.44
CA PRO A 115 3.59 -10.97 7.55
C PRO A 115 4.93 -11.60 7.96
N LYS A 116 4.90 -12.67 8.77
CA LYS A 116 6.11 -13.42 9.11
C LYS A 116 6.71 -14.10 7.88
N ASP A 117 5.91 -14.82 7.09
CA ASP A 117 6.40 -15.45 5.85
C ASP A 117 6.96 -14.40 4.89
N GLN A 118 6.37 -13.21 4.83
CA GLN A 118 6.89 -12.10 4.01
C GLN A 118 8.24 -11.60 4.54
N ALA A 119 8.41 -11.48 5.86
CA ALA A 119 9.68 -11.11 6.48
C ALA A 119 10.77 -12.15 6.18
N ASP A 120 10.46 -13.44 6.33
CA ASP A 120 11.37 -14.52 6.02
C ASP A 120 11.77 -14.51 4.51
N ALA A 121 10.82 -14.27 3.62
CA ALA A 121 11.07 -14.14 2.18
C ALA A 121 11.98 -12.94 1.83
N TYR A 122 11.89 -11.83 2.58
CA TYR A 122 12.82 -10.71 2.39
C TYR A 122 14.23 -11.07 2.80
N VAL A 123 14.43 -11.86 3.86
CA VAL A 123 15.78 -12.38 4.22
C VAL A 123 16.34 -13.21 3.07
N GLU A 124 15.57 -14.17 2.55
CA GLU A 124 16.01 -14.98 1.41
C GLU A 124 16.37 -14.13 0.18
N LEU A 125 15.55 -13.10 -0.11
CA LEU A 125 15.84 -12.16 -1.21
C LEU A 125 17.16 -11.42 -0.99
N LEU A 126 17.37 -10.88 0.22
CA LEU A 126 18.60 -10.16 0.57
C LEU A 126 19.82 -11.08 0.48
N ASP A 127 19.70 -12.34 0.94
CA ASP A 127 20.78 -13.32 0.87
C ASP A 127 21.15 -13.67 -0.58
N GLN A 128 20.16 -13.89 -1.46
CA GLN A 128 20.40 -14.12 -2.88
C GLN A 128 21.08 -12.94 -3.58
N LEU A 129 20.82 -11.70 -3.11
CA LEU A 129 21.40 -10.48 -3.67
C LEU A 129 22.72 -10.07 -2.99
N GLY A 130 23.18 -10.81 -1.98
CA GLY A 130 24.38 -10.52 -1.21
C GLY A 130 24.27 -9.21 -0.39
N ILE A 131 23.05 -8.86 0.05
CA ILE A 131 22.76 -7.65 0.82
C ILE A 131 22.70 -8.02 2.30
N ASN A 132 23.60 -7.44 3.10
CA ASN A 132 23.67 -7.72 4.53
C ASN A 132 22.61 -6.96 5.34
N GLN A 133 22.48 -5.67 5.11
CA GLN A 133 21.59 -4.77 5.86
C GLN A 133 20.87 -3.78 4.93
N VAL A 134 19.67 -3.37 5.32
CA VAL A 134 18.85 -2.41 4.60
C VAL A 134 18.21 -1.39 5.55
N PHE A 135 17.85 -0.23 5.03
CA PHE A 135 16.74 0.53 5.57
C PHE A 135 15.45 -0.08 4.99
N ILE A 136 14.49 -0.44 5.86
CA ILE A 136 13.21 -0.97 5.39
C ILE A 136 12.15 0.10 5.47
N LEU A 137 11.42 0.33 4.37
CA LEU A 137 10.35 1.31 4.27
C LEU A 137 9.03 0.57 4.02
N GLY A 138 8.07 0.72 4.94
CA GLY A 138 6.72 0.18 4.80
C GLY A 138 5.71 1.29 4.53
N THR A 139 4.94 1.16 3.44
CA THR A 139 3.77 2.02 3.16
C THR A 139 2.50 1.29 3.56
N PRO A 140 1.34 1.91 3.70
CA PRO A 140 0.24 1.53 4.60
C PRO A 140 0.19 0.04 5.02
N ALA A 141 -0.30 -0.85 4.16
CA ALA A 141 -0.36 -2.29 4.46
C ALA A 141 1.04 -2.96 4.51
N GLY A 142 2.04 -2.39 3.83
CA GLY A 142 3.43 -2.87 3.87
C GLY A 142 4.15 -2.57 5.18
N GLY A 143 3.59 -1.72 6.03
CA GLY A 143 4.15 -1.44 7.35
C GLY A 143 4.13 -2.64 8.28
N THR A 144 3.07 -3.45 8.25
CA THR A 144 2.98 -4.66 9.08
C THR A 144 4.12 -5.64 8.81
N PRO A 145 4.40 -6.09 7.56
CA PRO A 145 5.55 -6.94 7.30
C PRO A 145 6.89 -6.23 7.49
N ALA A 146 6.97 -4.89 7.32
CA ALA A 146 8.20 -4.15 7.61
C ALA A 146 8.51 -4.11 9.11
N ILE A 147 7.51 -3.90 9.96
CA ILE A 147 7.65 -4.00 11.43
C ILE A 147 8.03 -5.42 11.82
N ARG A 148 7.37 -6.42 11.25
CA ARG A 148 7.66 -7.83 11.51
C ARG A 148 9.11 -8.18 11.15
N PHE A 149 9.59 -7.72 10.00
CA PHE A 149 10.98 -7.90 9.57
C PHE A 149 11.97 -7.24 10.53
N ALA A 150 11.69 -6.02 10.99
CA ALA A 150 12.56 -5.31 11.94
C ALA A 150 12.60 -5.96 13.34
N LEU A 151 11.50 -6.60 13.76
CA LEU A 151 11.44 -7.35 15.03
C LEU A 151 12.20 -8.68 14.94
N ASP A 152 11.97 -9.46 13.86
CA ASP A 152 12.53 -10.79 13.71
C ASP A 152 14.00 -10.80 13.29
N TYR A 153 14.42 -9.80 12.51
CA TYR A 153 15.75 -9.71 11.90
C TYR A 153 16.44 -8.35 12.13
N PRO A 154 16.56 -7.89 13.39
CA PRO A 154 17.11 -6.57 13.68
C PRO A 154 18.54 -6.38 13.16
N GLU A 155 19.35 -7.46 13.05
CA GLU A 155 20.68 -7.44 12.47
C GLU A 155 20.70 -7.17 10.97
N ARG A 156 19.56 -7.32 10.28
CA ARG A 156 19.39 -7.07 8.84
C ARG A 156 18.87 -5.65 8.56
N VAL A 157 18.53 -4.87 9.61
CA VAL A 157 17.88 -3.56 9.50
C VAL A 157 18.74 -2.47 10.11
N LYS A 158 19.05 -1.42 9.33
CA LYS A 158 19.69 -0.19 9.79
C LYS A 158 18.68 0.80 10.38
N GLY A 159 17.45 0.79 9.89
CA GLY A 159 16.36 1.63 10.35
C GLY A 159 15.04 1.25 9.68
N LEU A 160 13.95 1.43 10.43
CA LEU A 160 12.56 1.19 9.98
C LEU A 160 11.91 2.53 9.64
N ILE A 161 11.32 2.63 8.45
CA ILE A 161 10.64 3.83 7.96
C ILE A 161 9.18 3.47 7.66
N LEU A 162 8.24 4.24 8.19
CA LEU A 162 6.81 4.01 8.08
C LEU A 162 6.10 5.21 7.46
N TYR A 163 5.49 5.05 6.29
CA TYR A 163 4.73 6.07 5.56
C TYR A 163 3.23 5.83 5.69
N CYS A 164 2.51 6.74 6.36
CA CYS A 164 1.06 6.62 6.56
C CYS A 164 0.65 5.16 6.84
N SER A 165 1.46 4.50 7.65
CA SER A 165 1.41 3.05 7.85
C SER A 165 0.36 2.63 8.86
N ALA A 166 -0.04 1.37 8.79
CA ALA A 166 -0.73 0.71 9.89
C ALA A 166 0.15 0.77 11.15
N MET A 167 -0.46 1.06 12.30
CA MET A 167 0.22 1.18 13.58
C MET A 167 -0.18 0.03 14.51
N PRO A 168 0.75 -0.47 15.32
CA PRO A 168 0.44 -1.46 16.33
C PRO A 168 -0.54 -0.88 17.36
N VAL A 169 -1.43 -1.73 17.84
CA VAL A 169 -2.36 -1.36 18.93
C VAL A 169 -1.61 -1.32 20.27
N THR A 170 -2.11 -0.50 21.20
CA THR A 170 -1.47 -0.32 22.52
C THR A 170 -1.83 -1.41 23.52
N GLU A 171 -2.96 -2.04 23.32
CA GLU A 171 -3.48 -3.11 24.15
C GLU A 171 -4.08 -4.20 23.28
N LYS A 172 -4.06 -5.44 23.74
CA LYS A 172 -4.69 -6.56 23.05
C LYS A 172 -6.18 -6.32 22.95
N PRO A 173 -6.75 -6.22 21.73
CA PRO A 173 -8.18 -5.99 21.59
C PRO A 173 -8.99 -7.23 21.98
N GLU A 174 -10.18 -7.04 22.57
CA GLU A 174 -11.11 -8.16 22.85
C GLU A 174 -11.68 -8.76 21.57
N SER A 175 -11.73 -8.00 20.49
CA SER A 175 -12.16 -8.45 19.17
C SER A 175 -11.50 -7.58 18.09
N PHE A 176 -11.35 -8.12 16.89
CA PHE A 176 -10.79 -7.40 15.74
C PHE A 176 -11.62 -7.70 14.48
N ILE A 177 -11.42 -6.88 13.45
CA ILE A 177 -12.07 -7.06 12.15
C ILE A 177 -11.30 -8.11 11.35
N GLU A 178 -11.94 -9.24 11.06
CA GLU A 178 -11.33 -10.39 10.37
C GLU A 178 -10.87 -10.08 8.94
N TYR A 179 -11.53 -9.15 8.26
CA TYR A 179 -11.20 -8.76 6.89
C TYR A 179 -11.14 -7.23 6.76
N GLN A 180 -9.95 -6.71 6.53
CA GLN A 180 -9.66 -5.28 6.46
C GLN A 180 -9.13 -4.88 5.06
N ALA A 181 -10.00 -5.01 4.04
CA ALA A 181 -9.75 -4.56 2.67
C ALA A 181 -11.10 -4.30 1.96
N PRO A 182 -11.11 -3.70 0.76
CA PRO A 182 -12.34 -3.58 -0.01
C PRO A 182 -12.97 -4.95 -0.29
N PRO A 183 -14.31 -5.06 -0.22
CA PRO A 183 -15.02 -6.31 -0.51
C PRO A 183 -14.62 -6.91 -1.86
N GLU A 184 -14.50 -8.24 -1.93
CA GLU A 184 -14.02 -8.96 -3.14
C GLU A 184 -14.72 -8.58 -4.45
N PRO A 185 -16.05 -8.27 -4.51
CA PRO A 185 -16.70 -7.83 -5.74
C PRO A 185 -16.12 -6.55 -6.34
N PHE A 186 -15.48 -5.70 -5.53
CA PHE A 186 -14.79 -4.48 -5.99
C PHE A 186 -13.36 -4.74 -6.46
N LEU A 187 -12.81 -5.94 -6.21
CA LEU A 187 -11.47 -6.32 -6.64
C LEU A 187 -11.46 -6.75 -8.11
N SER A 188 -11.84 -5.82 -8.98
CA SER A 188 -11.77 -5.99 -10.44
C SER A 188 -11.45 -4.66 -11.11
N ASP A 189 -10.81 -4.74 -12.28
CA ASP A 189 -10.35 -3.57 -13.03
C ASP A 189 -11.50 -2.59 -13.29
N TYR A 190 -12.64 -3.08 -13.73
CA TYR A 190 -13.80 -2.26 -14.06
C TYR A 190 -14.56 -1.73 -12.81
N ALA A 191 -14.74 -2.58 -11.80
CA ALA A 191 -15.46 -2.17 -10.58
C ALA A 191 -14.75 -1.00 -9.86
N MET A 192 -13.43 -1.00 -9.83
CA MET A 192 -12.65 0.12 -9.26
C MET A 192 -12.87 1.43 -10.02
N TYR A 193 -13.03 1.38 -11.35
CA TYR A 193 -13.40 2.59 -12.12
C TYR A 193 -14.82 3.07 -11.81
N LEU A 194 -15.78 2.16 -11.60
CA LEU A 194 -17.14 2.55 -11.22
C LEU A 194 -17.20 3.33 -9.91
N ILE A 195 -16.38 2.93 -8.92
CA ILE A 195 -16.35 3.57 -7.60
C ILE A 195 -15.34 4.71 -7.49
N SER A 196 -14.44 4.88 -8.48
CA SER A 196 -13.38 5.90 -8.43
C SER A 196 -13.86 7.33 -8.16
N PRO A 197 -15.05 7.79 -8.61
CA PRO A 197 -15.57 9.10 -8.25
C PRO A 197 -15.86 9.29 -6.75
N LEU A 198 -15.97 8.19 -5.99
CA LEU A 198 -16.18 8.22 -4.56
C LEU A 198 -14.86 8.27 -3.77
N MET A 199 -13.72 8.01 -4.41
CA MET A 199 -12.41 8.04 -3.73
C MET A 199 -12.09 9.40 -3.08
N PRO A 200 -12.28 10.56 -3.74
CA PRO A 200 -11.97 11.84 -3.11
C PRO A 200 -12.81 12.11 -1.86
N PRO A 201 -14.15 11.98 -1.85
CA PRO A 201 -14.94 12.30 -0.67
C PRO A 201 -14.85 11.26 0.45
N LEU A 202 -14.50 10.00 0.15
CA LEU A 202 -14.46 8.92 1.15
C LEU A 202 -13.05 8.60 1.65
N LEU A 203 -12.06 8.71 0.77
CA LEU A 203 -10.69 8.25 1.05
C LEU A 203 -9.65 9.37 1.01
N GLY A 204 -10.05 10.60 0.67
CA GLY A 204 -9.11 11.72 0.48
C GLY A 204 -8.13 11.52 -0.69
N MET A 205 -8.37 10.52 -1.55
CA MET A 205 -7.49 10.18 -2.67
C MET A 205 -8.05 10.72 -3.99
N PRO A 206 -7.22 11.24 -4.90
CA PRO A 206 -7.67 11.61 -6.24
C PRO A 206 -8.33 10.44 -6.98
N ALA A 207 -9.40 10.69 -7.73
CA ALA A 207 -10.04 9.64 -8.54
C ALA A 207 -9.09 9.02 -9.59
N SER A 208 -8.01 9.70 -9.96
CA SER A 208 -6.94 9.18 -10.83
C SER A 208 -6.12 8.07 -10.19
N THR A 209 -6.14 7.93 -8.87
CA THR A 209 -5.47 6.84 -8.14
C THR A 209 -5.88 5.47 -8.67
N VAL A 210 -7.13 5.33 -9.16
CA VAL A 210 -7.60 4.08 -9.79
C VAL A 210 -6.71 3.63 -10.96
N THR A 211 -6.10 4.55 -11.70
CA THR A 211 -5.19 4.22 -12.82
C THR A 211 -3.83 3.70 -12.30
N ILE A 212 -3.36 4.25 -11.18
CA ILE A 212 -2.06 3.88 -10.58
C ILE A 212 -2.10 2.44 -10.05
N ILE A 213 -3.24 2.02 -9.49
CA ILE A 213 -3.41 0.69 -8.91
C ILE A 213 -3.84 -0.40 -9.94
N GLN A 214 -3.94 -0.06 -11.22
CA GLN A 214 -4.22 -1.04 -12.28
C GLN A 214 -2.96 -1.85 -12.66
N PRO A 215 -3.11 -3.09 -13.16
CA PRO A 215 -4.35 -3.89 -13.23
C PRO A 215 -4.70 -4.49 -11.85
N ILE A 216 -5.93 -4.30 -11.40
CA ILE A 216 -6.42 -4.91 -10.16
C ILE A 216 -6.42 -6.44 -10.26
N SER A 217 -6.74 -6.99 -11.43
CA SER A 217 -6.73 -8.43 -11.70
C SER A 217 -5.39 -9.09 -11.38
N GLU A 218 -4.28 -8.40 -11.58
CA GLU A 218 -2.91 -8.88 -11.28
C GLU A 218 -2.47 -8.60 -9.83
N ARG A 219 -3.31 -7.93 -9.02
CA ARG A 219 -3.06 -7.54 -7.62
C ARG A 219 -4.09 -8.14 -6.65
N LYS A 220 -5.13 -8.77 -7.21
CA LYS A 220 -6.29 -9.26 -6.45
C LYS A 220 -5.92 -10.28 -5.37
N VAL A 221 -5.05 -11.24 -5.70
CA VAL A 221 -4.63 -12.28 -4.75
C VAL A 221 -3.96 -11.63 -3.55
N GLY A 222 -3.01 -10.73 -3.79
CA GLY A 222 -2.32 -9.99 -2.72
C GLY A 222 -3.27 -9.12 -1.91
N ALA A 223 -4.23 -8.44 -2.55
CA ALA A 223 -5.22 -7.62 -1.85
C ALA A 223 -6.12 -8.45 -0.92
N ILE A 224 -6.47 -9.67 -1.32
CA ILE A 224 -7.24 -10.61 -0.48
C ILE A 224 -6.37 -11.09 0.70
N LEU A 225 -5.10 -11.42 0.47
CA LEU A 225 -4.16 -11.79 1.53
C LEU A 225 -3.97 -10.66 2.52
N ASP A 226 -3.80 -9.43 2.04
CA ASP A 226 -3.72 -8.25 2.90
C ASP A 226 -4.96 -8.09 3.76
N GLY A 227 -6.14 -8.21 3.16
CA GLY A 227 -7.39 -8.08 3.90
C GLY A 227 -7.58 -9.14 4.98
N LYS A 228 -7.15 -10.38 4.72
CA LYS A 228 -7.35 -11.52 5.61
C LYS A 228 -6.23 -11.70 6.63
N LEU A 229 -5.00 -11.39 6.26
CA LEU A 229 -3.81 -11.73 7.03
C LEU A 229 -3.03 -10.49 7.47
N THR A 230 -2.58 -9.66 6.51
CA THR A 230 -1.62 -8.59 6.81
C THR A 230 -2.22 -7.44 7.64
N ASN A 231 -3.38 -6.94 7.23
CA ASN A 231 -3.98 -5.77 7.90
C ASN A 231 -4.48 -6.06 9.31
N PRO A 232 -5.12 -7.21 9.61
CA PRO A 232 -5.54 -7.54 10.97
C PRO A 232 -4.43 -8.16 11.84
N ASP A 233 -3.22 -8.41 11.31
CA ASP A 233 -2.21 -9.23 11.97
C ASP A 233 -1.73 -8.68 13.31
N MET A 234 -1.43 -7.38 13.40
CA MET A 234 -0.97 -6.75 14.65
C MET A 234 -2.04 -6.74 15.75
N GLU A 235 -3.32 -6.80 15.38
CA GLU A 235 -4.43 -6.92 16.32
C GLU A 235 -4.65 -8.40 16.71
N ARG A 236 -4.59 -9.30 15.73
CA ARG A 236 -4.81 -10.75 15.89
C ARG A 236 -3.69 -11.42 16.70
N HIS A 237 -2.46 -11.07 16.36
CA HIS A 237 -1.25 -11.66 16.96
C HIS A 237 -0.49 -10.63 17.80
N PHE A 238 -1.22 -9.90 18.66
CA PHE A 238 -0.68 -8.80 19.47
C PHE A 238 0.63 -9.14 20.16
N GLU A 239 0.73 -10.35 20.72
CA GLU A 239 1.91 -10.82 21.46
C GLU A 239 3.15 -10.99 20.56
N ASP A 240 2.96 -11.15 19.27
CA ASP A 240 4.05 -11.31 18.30
C ASP A 240 4.64 -9.95 17.86
N TYR A 241 4.08 -8.83 18.38
CA TYR A 241 4.53 -7.48 18.08
C TYR A 241 4.98 -6.70 19.33
N PRO A 242 6.07 -7.18 20.00
CA PRO A 242 6.67 -6.48 21.14
C PRO A 242 7.45 -5.24 20.64
N ILE A 243 6.73 -4.18 20.26
CA ILE A 243 7.29 -2.96 19.66
C ILE A 243 8.34 -2.31 20.57
N GLU A 244 8.17 -2.46 21.88
CA GLU A 244 9.09 -1.97 22.91
C GLU A 244 10.46 -2.66 22.86
N GLU A 245 10.56 -3.79 22.16
CA GLU A 245 11.80 -4.57 21.98
C GLU A 245 12.51 -4.25 20.66
N LEU A 246 11.98 -3.36 19.82
CA LEU A 246 12.65 -2.90 18.61
C LEU A 246 14.03 -2.36 18.92
N LYS A 247 15.05 -2.88 18.21
CA LYS A 247 16.46 -2.55 18.40
C LYS A 247 17.00 -1.56 17.37
N VAL A 248 16.14 -1.13 16.46
CA VAL A 248 16.50 -0.27 15.34
C VAL A 248 15.79 1.07 15.45
N PRO A 249 16.40 2.17 14.97
CA PRO A 249 15.74 3.46 14.93
C PRO A 249 14.54 3.44 14.00
N VAL A 250 13.51 4.21 14.34
CA VAL A 250 12.26 4.27 13.60
C VAL A 250 11.95 5.70 13.15
N LEU A 251 11.64 5.88 11.87
CA LEU A 251 11.09 7.11 11.32
C LEU A 251 9.63 6.88 10.93
N ILE A 252 8.70 7.67 11.49
CA ILE A 252 7.31 7.69 11.07
C ILE A 252 7.02 9.02 10.38
N LEU A 253 6.49 8.96 9.15
CA LEU A 253 5.96 10.11 8.42
C LEU A 253 4.46 9.91 8.22
N HIS A 254 3.65 10.91 8.63
CA HIS A 254 2.20 10.76 8.65
C HIS A 254 1.46 12.10 8.50
N SER A 255 0.35 12.11 7.72
CA SER A 255 -0.55 13.27 7.68
C SER A 255 -1.57 13.18 8.82
N GLU A 256 -1.84 14.32 9.48
CA GLU A 256 -2.79 14.37 10.59
C GLU A 256 -4.25 14.23 10.13
N ASP A 257 -4.52 14.55 8.86
CA ASP A 257 -5.81 14.46 8.20
C ASP A 257 -6.03 13.15 7.41
N ASP A 258 -5.17 12.12 7.61
CA ASP A 258 -5.28 10.83 6.91
C ASP A 258 -6.61 10.11 7.26
N PRO A 259 -7.53 9.94 6.29
CA PRO A 259 -8.82 9.30 6.54
C PRO A 259 -8.76 7.76 6.52
N ILE A 260 -7.62 7.17 6.12
CA ILE A 260 -7.45 5.71 5.98
C ILE A 260 -6.63 5.16 7.15
N ALA A 261 -5.41 5.65 7.32
CA ALA A 261 -4.56 5.30 8.45
C ALA A 261 -4.64 6.42 9.49
N SER A 262 -5.59 6.30 10.41
CA SER A 262 -5.88 7.36 11.37
C SER A 262 -4.65 7.79 12.17
N PHE A 263 -4.35 9.10 12.17
CA PHE A 263 -3.28 9.69 12.96
C PHE A 263 -3.44 9.45 14.48
N GLU A 264 -4.66 9.24 14.95
CA GLU A 264 -4.94 8.88 16.35
C GLU A 264 -4.23 7.56 16.73
N LYS A 265 -4.16 6.59 15.80
CA LYS A 265 -3.40 5.35 16.02
C LYS A 265 -1.90 5.62 16.17
N VAL A 266 -1.34 6.56 15.41
CA VAL A 266 0.07 6.99 15.56
C VAL A 266 0.31 7.62 16.93
N LYS A 267 -0.55 8.56 17.35
CA LYS A 267 -0.46 9.22 18.67
C LYS A 267 -0.48 8.21 19.82
N ASN A 268 -1.34 7.20 19.70
CA ASN A 268 -1.46 6.15 20.70
C ASN A 268 -0.25 5.22 20.70
N ALA A 269 0.20 4.78 19.51
CA ALA A 269 1.29 3.80 19.37
C ALA A 269 2.69 4.38 19.61
N ARG A 270 2.91 5.70 19.44
CA ARG A 270 4.24 6.32 19.44
C ARG A 270 5.07 6.01 20.69
N HIS A 271 4.42 5.83 21.81
CA HIS A 271 5.09 5.54 23.10
C HIS A 271 5.65 4.12 23.20
N ARG A 272 5.24 3.23 22.29
CA ARG A 272 5.72 1.86 22.21
C ARG A 272 7.08 1.75 21.48
N PHE A 273 7.46 2.76 20.70
CA PHE A 273 8.70 2.76 19.93
C PHE A 273 9.86 3.33 20.76
N PRO A 274 10.93 2.54 21.05
CA PRO A 274 12.01 2.98 21.93
C PRO A 274 12.85 4.13 21.37
N ASP A 275 13.11 4.13 20.05
CA ASP A 275 13.90 5.14 19.33
C ASP A 275 13.09 5.63 18.13
N LEU A 276 12.32 6.71 18.33
CA LEU A 276 11.35 7.21 17.37
C LEU A 276 11.66 8.65 16.95
N THR A 277 11.79 8.85 15.64
CA THR A 277 11.63 10.14 14.97
C THR A 277 10.23 10.19 14.34
N LEU A 278 9.40 11.14 14.78
CA LEU A 278 8.04 11.35 14.25
C LEU A 278 7.98 12.68 13.50
N VAL A 279 7.64 12.63 12.22
CA VAL A 279 7.40 13.80 11.36
C VAL A 279 5.96 13.79 10.93
N THR A 280 5.21 14.85 11.23
CA THR A 280 3.78 14.95 10.88
C THR A 280 3.52 16.12 9.96
N PHE A 281 2.49 15.99 9.14
CA PHE A 281 2.01 17.02 8.23
C PHE A 281 0.56 17.35 8.58
N PRO A 282 0.18 18.64 8.67
CA PRO A 282 -1.18 19.01 9.07
C PRO A 282 -2.24 18.59 8.05
N ASP A 283 -1.83 18.40 6.79
CA ASP A 283 -2.68 18.04 5.66
C ASP A 283 -1.94 17.14 4.68
N GLY A 284 -2.57 16.82 3.54
CA GLY A 284 -1.99 15.98 2.47
C GLY A 284 -2.63 14.60 2.38
N GLY A 285 -3.50 14.24 3.32
CA GLY A 285 -4.24 12.98 3.34
C GLY A 285 -3.34 11.77 3.37
N HIS A 286 -3.87 10.63 2.95
CA HIS A 286 -3.15 9.36 2.97
C HIS A 286 -1.87 9.31 2.10
N MET A 287 -1.75 10.21 1.14
CA MET A 287 -0.59 10.28 0.24
C MET A 287 0.43 11.35 0.64
N MET A 288 0.23 12.05 1.77
CA MET A 288 1.06 13.20 2.20
C MET A 288 1.31 14.20 1.05
N THR A 289 0.25 14.47 0.27
CA THR A 289 0.33 15.29 -0.94
C THR A 289 0.77 16.71 -0.62
N GLY A 290 1.76 17.23 -1.34
CA GLY A 290 2.30 18.57 -1.14
C GLY A 290 3.56 18.62 -0.30
N HIS A 291 3.93 17.55 0.42
CA HIS A 291 5.04 17.52 1.38
C HIS A 291 6.28 16.75 0.88
N SER A 292 6.43 16.56 -0.44
CA SER A 292 7.53 15.75 -0.98
C SER A 292 8.94 16.25 -0.59
N GLN A 293 9.15 17.56 -0.48
CA GLN A 293 10.44 18.12 -0.08
C GLN A 293 10.76 17.84 1.39
N GLU A 294 9.77 18.01 2.27
CA GLU A 294 9.92 17.74 3.70
C GLU A 294 10.10 16.24 3.96
N ILE A 295 9.41 15.39 3.21
CA ILE A 295 9.58 13.92 3.24
C ILE A 295 11.00 13.56 2.81
N ASP A 296 11.48 14.12 1.69
CA ASP A 296 12.83 13.87 1.20
C ASP A 296 13.90 14.33 2.19
N GLN A 297 13.71 15.48 2.82
CA GLN A 297 14.63 15.99 3.83
C GLN A 297 14.65 15.09 5.08
N ALA A 298 13.49 14.69 5.60
CA ALA A 298 13.40 13.80 6.75
C ALA A 298 14.08 12.44 6.49
N LEU A 299 13.91 11.90 5.27
CA LEU A 299 14.60 10.69 4.84
C LEU A 299 16.11 10.88 4.76
N ASP A 300 16.59 11.97 4.14
CA ASP A 300 18.03 12.26 4.03
C ASP A 300 18.67 12.35 5.41
N ASP A 301 18.02 13.03 6.34
CA ASP A 301 18.52 13.20 7.70
C ASP A 301 18.55 11.86 8.46
N PHE A 302 17.47 11.08 8.38
CA PHE A 302 17.38 9.77 9.02
C PHE A 302 18.41 8.78 8.46
N LEU A 303 18.53 8.68 7.13
CA LEU A 303 19.50 7.80 6.48
C LEU A 303 20.95 8.19 6.82
N LYS A 304 21.26 9.49 6.93
CA LYS A 304 22.60 9.96 7.30
C LYS A 304 22.95 9.65 8.75
N GLN A 305 21.99 9.76 9.64
CA GLN A 305 22.18 9.55 11.08
C GLN A 305 22.45 8.08 11.40
N HIS A 306 21.92 7.14 10.60
CA HIS A 306 21.91 5.71 10.91
C HIS A 306 22.66 4.84 9.87
N ARG A 307 23.57 5.44 9.11
CA ARG A 307 24.45 4.72 8.15
C ARG A 307 25.41 3.76 8.79
#